data_9f3f011fa01080885e72a49549713840
#
_entry.id   9f3f011fa01080885e72a49549713840
#
_cell.length_a   1.000
_cell.length_b   1.000
_cell.length_c   1.000
_cell.angle_alpha   90.00
_cell.angle_beta   90.00
_cell.angle_gamma   90.00
#
_symmetry.space_group_name_H-M   'P 1'
#
loop_
_entity.id
_entity.type
_entity.pdbx_description
1 polymer ?
#
loop_
_entity_poly.entity_id
_entity_poly.type
_entity_poly.pdbx_seq_one_letter_code
_entity_poly.pdbx_strand_id
1 'polypeptide(L)'
;SYSGVGRAGTEGRPITARSWEMTSSGVMFSDHPTIAPVDLTDPTLISLAGPQAWGAPPLLESDGQDGFVNQPFFEEELDTLRFDVKGYVDWGVVTGLSAGVVYSDRSKSKDNNGAYLTAPSYPDDAAIPDVLGVTNLNFIGINGVLAYDSLALYESGYYIENDASRVQNDRLGDTYTVDEELLTLYTKLDLEMEFGDIWVRGNVGLQVVSADQESTGFATTSDTVGYTIANPISGGTDYTDVLPTLNLSAEVAEGQFVRLGLSKVISRPRMDDMRPNTQVTFAFNDGQITSDSLENGPWSGSAGNPELRPLEANQFDLAYENYFADTGYVAVSFFYKDIKNWHRDTSIVEDFSEFYIPDLHKGSEGQTPVLFEGQVNRVLDGFEGFVRGYELQGSLPFDMIHNSLEGFGLFASATFMDGEVDAAPGQTETRIPG
;
A
#
# COMPACT_ATOMS: atom_id res chain seq x y z
N SER A 1 -28.22 -14.02 -8.63
CA SER A 1 -28.90 -13.20 -9.65
C SER A 1 -28.47 -11.76 -9.52
N TYR A 2 -28.09 -11.15 -10.61
CA TYR A 2 -27.77 -9.72 -10.69
C TYR A 2 -28.95 -9.00 -11.34
N SER A 3 -29.45 -7.97 -10.68
CA SER A 3 -30.38 -7.02 -11.29
C SER A 3 -29.64 -5.72 -11.54
N GLY A 4 -29.63 -5.25 -12.78
CA GLY A 4 -29.15 -3.91 -13.09
C GLY A 4 -30.05 -2.88 -12.41
N VAL A 5 -29.45 -1.90 -11.75
CA VAL A 5 -30.17 -0.78 -11.15
C VAL A 5 -30.29 0.28 -12.22
N GLY A 6 -31.52 0.61 -12.60
CA GLY A 6 -31.78 1.82 -13.39
C GLY A 6 -31.37 3.05 -12.56
N ARG A 7 -30.75 4.03 -13.19
CA ARG A 7 -30.42 5.30 -12.55
C ARG A 7 -31.66 6.15 -12.33
N ALA A 8 -31.70 6.94 -11.29
CA ALA A 8 -32.68 7.98 -11.16
C ALA A 8 -32.64 8.88 -12.41
N GLY A 9 -33.80 9.14 -13.04
CA GLY A 9 -33.88 9.88 -14.30
C GLY A 9 -33.78 9.04 -15.58
N THR A 10 -33.58 7.72 -15.48
CA THR A 10 -33.56 6.81 -16.66
C THR A 10 -34.91 6.12 -16.91
N GLU A 11 -35.99 6.71 -16.47
CA GLU A 11 -37.34 6.22 -16.71
C GLU A 11 -37.59 6.05 -18.21
N GLY A 12 -38.03 4.85 -18.60
CA GLY A 12 -38.25 4.51 -19.99
C GLY A 12 -37.05 3.93 -20.76
N ARG A 13 -35.85 3.90 -20.15
CA ARG A 13 -34.68 3.23 -20.76
C ARG A 13 -34.71 1.73 -20.52
N PRO A 14 -34.33 0.93 -21.52
CA PRO A 14 -34.26 -0.51 -21.35
C PRO A 14 -33.21 -0.93 -20.35
N ILE A 15 -33.52 -1.93 -19.54
CA ILE A 15 -32.62 -2.52 -18.56
C ILE A 15 -32.26 -3.92 -19.03
N THR A 16 -30.96 -4.27 -19.03
CA THR A 16 -30.54 -5.66 -19.25
C THR A 16 -30.13 -6.31 -17.93
N ALA A 17 -30.47 -7.58 -17.76
CA ALA A 17 -30.10 -8.37 -16.59
C ALA A 17 -29.76 -9.81 -17.02
N ARG A 18 -28.88 -10.44 -16.25
CA ARG A 18 -28.51 -11.85 -16.42
C ARG A 18 -28.72 -12.59 -15.11
N SER A 19 -29.24 -13.80 -15.20
CA SER A 19 -29.23 -14.76 -14.10
C SER A 19 -27.96 -15.59 -14.15
N TRP A 20 -27.50 -16.05 -13.02
CA TRP A 20 -26.35 -16.96 -12.94
C TRP A 20 -26.62 -18.09 -11.95
N GLU A 21 -25.99 -19.22 -12.21
CA GLU A 21 -26.02 -20.39 -11.34
C GLU A 21 -24.63 -20.98 -11.21
N MET A 22 -24.27 -21.38 -9.98
CA MET A 22 -23.03 -22.09 -9.72
C MET A 22 -23.22 -23.57 -10.02
N THR A 23 -22.43 -24.12 -10.93
CA THR A 23 -22.43 -25.54 -11.31
C THR A 23 -21.09 -26.18 -10.97
N SER A 24 -21.02 -27.50 -11.10
CA SER A 24 -19.76 -28.24 -10.92
C SER A 24 -18.67 -27.88 -11.96
N SER A 25 -19.06 -27.26 -13.08
CA SER A 25 -18.16 -26.80 -14.16
C SER A 25 -17.89 -25.30 -14.14
N GLY A 26 -18.41 -24.57 -13.14
CA GLY A 26 -18.24 -23.12 -12.99
C GLY A 26 -19.56 -22.36 -13.02
N VAL A 27 -19.48 -21.05 -13.22
CA VAL A 27 -20.65 -20.17 -13.30
C VAL A 27 -21.29 -20.29 -14.68
N MET A 28 -22.60 -20.54 -14.72
CA MET A 28 -23.42 -20.49 -15.94
C MET A 28 -24.32 -19.26 -15.90
N PHE A 29 -24.36 -18.53 -17.03
CA PHE A 29 -25.23 -17.38 -17.19
C PHE A 29 -26.39 -17.68 -18.10
N SER A 30 -27.56 -17.11 -17.78
CA SER A 30 -28.80 -17.24 -18.57
C SER A 30 -29.56 -15.92 -18.58
N ASP A 31 -30.56 -15.81 -19.42
CA ASP A 31 -31.44 -14.66 -19.44
C ASP A 31 -32.20 -14.53 -18.11
N HIS A 32 -32.46 -13.30 -17.71
CA HIS A 32 -33.24 -13.05 -16.51
C HIS A 32 -34.71 -13.48 -16.74
N PRO A 33 -35.36 -14.20 -15.81
CA PRO A 33 -36.66 -14.81 -16.04
C PRO A 33 -37.80 -13.81 -16.28
N THR A 34 -37.64 -12.56 -15.86
CA THR A 34 -38.71 -11.53 -15.97
C THR A 34 -38.27 -10.25 -16.68
N ILE A 35 -36.98 -10.09 -16.95
CA ILE A 35 -36.44 -8.91 -17.63
C ILE A 35 -35.95 -9.37 -19.00
N ALA A 36 -36.61 -8.93 -20.06
CA ALA A 36 -36.19 -9.25 -21.42
C ALA A 36 -34.77 -8.66 -21.68
N PRO A 37 -33.86 -9.42 -22.31
CA PRO A 37 -32.55 -8.89 -22.65
C PRO A 37 -32.67 -7.75 -23.65
N VAL A 38 -31.90 -6.70 -23.45
CA VAL A 38 -31.72 -5.61 -24.41
C VAL A 38 -30.74 -6.07 -25.49
N ASP A 39 -31.00 -5.73 -26.72
CA ASP A 39 -30.03 -5.91 -27.80
C ASP A 39 -28.91 -4.83 -27.65
N LEU A 40 -27.81 -5.25 -27.08
CA LEU A 40 -26.62 -4.36 -26.85
C LEU A 40 -25.84 -4.13 -28.16
N THR A 41 -26.27 -4.69 -29.29
CA THR A 41 -25.67 -4.47 -30.61
C THR A 41 -26.42 -3.43 -31.42
N ASP A 42 -27.60 -2.99 -30.95
CA ASP A 42 -28.43 -2.00 -31.63
C ASP A 42 -28.01 -0.56 -31.22
N PRO A 43 -27.41 0.21 -32.13
CA PRO A 43 -26.96 1.58 -31.83
C PRO A 43 -28.13 2.55 -31.58
N THR A 44 -29.36 2.16 -31.83
CA THR A 44 -30.54 2.99 -31.50
C THR A 44 -30.99 2.81 -30.06
N LEU A 45 -30.56 1.72 -29.40
CA LEU A 45 -30.89 1.41 -28.02
C LEU A 45 -29.72 1.73 -27.05
N ILE A 46 -28.51 1.88 -27.59
CA ILE A 46 -27.29 2.09 -26.81
C ILE A 46 -26.70 3.45 -27.15
N SER A 47 -26.58 4.32 -26.15
CA SER A 47 -25.97 5.63 -26.29
C SER A 47 -24.66 5.71 -25.50
N LEU A 48 -23.71 6.52 -25.99
CA LEU A 48 -22.46 6.84 -25.30
C LEU A 48 -22.74 7.67 -24.03
N ALA A 49 -23.64 8.64 -24.17
CA ALA A 49 -23.99 9.58 -23.14
C ALA A 49 -25.49 9.75 -23.01
N GLY A 50 -25.95 10.13 -21.86
CA GLY A 50 -27.35 10.35 -21.57
C GLY A 50 -27.59 11.39 -20.50
N PRO A 51 -28.84 11.84 -20.32
CA PRO A 51 -29.21 12.91 -19.39
C PRO A 51 -29.09 12.44 -17.95
N GLN A 52 -27.89 12.25 -17.47
CA GLN A 52 -27.65 11.75 -16.13
C GLN A 52 -26.35 12.30 -15.55
N ALA A 53 -26.42 12.88 -14.36
CA ALA A 53 -25.28 13.09 -13.52
C ALA A 53 -25.04 11.82 -12.68
N TRP A 54 -23.94 11.14 -12.87
CA TRP A 54 -23.56 10.02 -12.04
C TRP A 54 -22.33 10.39 -11.21
N GLY A 55 -22.49 10.41 -9.89
CA GLY A 55 -21.41 10.68 -8.95
C GLY A 55 -21.11 12.17 -8.72
N ALA A 56 -21.40 13.04 -9.66
CA ALA A 56 -21.35 14.47 -9.42
C ALA A 56 -22.72 14.95 -8.90
N PRO A 57 -22.76 15.74 -7.82
CA PRO A 57 -23.98 16.49 -7.50
C PRO A 57 -24.34 17.36 -8.72
N PRO A 58 -25.62 17.70 -8.92
CA PRO A 58 -26.04 18.57 -10.03
C PRO A 58 -25.63 20.02 -9.73
N LEU A 59 -24.33 20.27 -9.61
CA LEU A 59 -23.76 21.52 -9.11
C LEU A 59 -23.57 22.55 -10.20
N LEU A 60 -23.39 22.09 -11.43
CA LEU A 60 -23.27 22.94 -12.60
C LEU A 60 -24.04 22.28 -13.75
N GLU A 61 -24.63 23.07 -14.64
CA GLU A 61 -25.36 22.58 -15.81
C GLU A 61 -24.47 21.71 -16.75
N SER A 62 -23.15 21.82 -16.61
CA SER A 62 -22.14 21.06 -17.36
C SER A 62 -21.54 19.87 -16.60
N ASP A 63 -21.96 19.59 -15.37
CA ASP A 63 -21.34 18.55 -14.52
C ASP A 63 -21.98 17.17 -14.72
N GLY A 64 -22.51 16.88 -15.91
CA GLY A 64 -22.88 15.52 -16.28
C GLY A 64 -21.65 14.63 -16.30
N GLN A 65 -21.82 13.39 -15.83
CA GLN A 65 -20.78 12.39 -15.92
C GLN A 65 -21.19 11.31 -16.90
N ASP A 66 -20.69 11.38 -18.12
CA ASP A 66 -20.81 10.37 -19.17
C ASP A 66 -19.59 9.41 -19.15
N GLY A 67 -18.49 9.89 -18.61
CA GLY A 67 -17.27 9.12 -18.38
C GLY A 67 -16.44 9.71 -17.26
N PHE A 68 -15.31 9.06 -16.98
CA PHE A 68 -14.34 9.50 -15.99
C PHE A 68 -12.93 9.14 -16.44
N VAL A 69 -12.01 10.07 -16.26
CA VAL A 69 -10.58 9.81 -16.45
C VAL A 69 -9.86 9.98 -15.11
N ASN A 70 -9.00 9.03 -14.78
CA ASN A 70 -8.14 9.07 -13.62
C ASN A 70 -6.69 9.13 -14.11
N GLN A 71 -5.99 10.20 -13.79
CA GLN A 71 -4.64 10.50 -14.25
C GLN A 71 -3.73 10.88 -13.08
N PRO A 72 -3.48 9.97 -12.12
CA PRO A 72 -2.54 10.27 -11.07
C PRO A 72 -1.13 10.39 -11.65
N PHE A 73 -0.44 11.45 -11.26
CA PHE A 73 0.95 11.69 -11.63
C PHE A 73 1.84 11.46 -10.42
N PHE A 74 2.90 10.69 -10.61
CA PHE A 74 3.88 10.38 -9.58
C PHE A 74 5.25 10.85 -10.05
N GLU A 75 5.95 11.51 -9.16
CA GLU A 75 7.35 11.88 -9.36
C GLU A 75 8.16 11.43 -8.14
N GLU A 76 9.32 10.86 -8.39
CA GLU A 76 10.23 10.45 -7.32
C GLU A 76 11.66 10.75 -7.76
N GLU A 77 12.37 11.53 -6.95
CA GLU A 77 13.77 11.86 -7.13
C GLU A 77 14.58 11.33 -5.96
N LEU A 78 15.80 10.88 -6.24
CA LEU A 78 16.75 10.41 -5.23
C LEU A 78 18.16 10.84 -5.64
N ASP A 79 18.73 11.72 -4.85
CA ASP A 79 20.12 12.10 -4.94
C ASP A 79 20.93 11.45 -3.81
N THR A 80 22.08 10.87 -4.14
CA THR A 80 22.93 10.20 -3.14
C THR A 80 24.39 10.55 -3.36
N LEU A 81 25.02 11.00 -2.28
CA LEU A 81 26.45 11.18 -2.21
C LEU A 81 27.05 10.20 -1.19
N ARG A 82 28.06 9.44 -1.62
CA ARG A 82 28.72 8.46 -0.77
C ARG A 82 30.24 8.63 -0.81
N PHE A 83 30.87 8.52 0.36
CA PHE A 83 32.30 8.47 0.51
C PHE A 83 32.70 7.35 1.45
N ASP A 84 33.61 6.49 0.99
CA ASP A 84 34.09 5.31 1.72
C ASP A 84 35.61 5.27 1.80
N VAL A 85 36.12 4.81 2.94
CA VAL A 85 37.53 4.48 3.15
C VAL A 85 37.61 3.04 3.64
N LYS A 86 38.50 2.26 3.03
CA LYS A 86 38.80 0.89 3.44
C LYS A 86 40.30 0.69 3.50
N GLY A 87 40.77 0.03 4.55
CA GLY A 87 42.17 -0.28 4.76
C GLY A 87 42.38 -1.59 5.51
N TYR A 88 43.53 -2.20 5.28
CA TYR A 88 44.03 -3.31 6.08
C TYR A 88 44.74 -2.73 7.30
N VAL A 89 44.53 -3.35 8.44
CA VAL A 89 45.17 -3.00 9.70
C VAL A 89 45.70 -4.28 10.38
N ASP A 90 46.67 -4.18 11.23
CA ASP A 90 47.20 -5.29 12.03
C ASP A 90 47.14 -4.84 13.51
N TRP A 91 45.94 -5.00 14.08
CA TRP A 91 45.69 -4.66 15.50
C TRP A 91 45.28 -5.93 16.27
N GLY A 92 46.12 -6.98 16.17
CA GLY A 92 45.86 -8.26 16.78
C GLY A 92 44.68 -9.00 16.05
N VAL A 93 43.50 -9.03 16.68
CA VAL A 93 42.33 -9.71 16.09
C VAL A 93 41.62 -8.87 15.02
N VAL A 94 41.96 -7.60 14.85
CA VAL A 94 41.37 -6.72 13.82
C VAL A 94 42.30 -6.67 12.62
N THR A 95 41.79 -7.09 11.46
CA THR A 95 42.56 -7.21 10.21
C THR A 95 42.13 -6.21 9.15
N GLY A 96 41.01 -5.57 9.32
CA GLY A 96 40.50 -4.56 8.39
C GLY A 96 39.62 -3.50 9.05
N LEU A 97 39.63 -2.32 8.45
CA LEU A 97 38.78 -1.20 8.83
C LEU A 97 38.08 -0.65 7.60
N SER A 98 36.79 -0.44 7.71
CA SER A 98 36.01 0.33 6.74
C SER A 98 35.22 1.40 7.48
N ALA A 99 35.15 2.61 6.90
CA ALA A 99 34.32 3.70 7.41
C ALA A 99 33.80 4.51 6.24
N GLY A 100 32.63 5.11 6.41
CA GLY A 100 32.06 5.93 5.34
C GLY A 100 30.94 6.81 5.84
N VAL A 101 30.53 7.69 4.93
CA VAL A 101 29.39 8.58 5.05
C VAL A 101 28.55 8.48 3.79
N VAL A 102 27.22 8.43 3.98
CA VAL A 102 26.24 8.49 2.90
C VAL A 102 25.26 9.61 3.25
N TYR A 103 25.07 10.52 2.32
CA TYR A 103 23.97 11.49 2.36
C TYR A 103 23.01 11.15 1.23
N SER A 104 21.74 11.11 1.54
CA SER A 104 20.67 10.90 0.56
C SER A 104 19.58 11.93 0.77
N ASP A 105 19.12 12.52 -0.32
CA ASP A 105 17.99 13.40 -0.41
C ASP A 105 16.97 12.74 -1.33
N ARG A 106 15.74 12.53 -0.86
CA ARG A 106 14.68 11.85 -1.57
C ARG A 106 13.39 12.63 -1.47
N SER A 107 12.80 12.93 -2.61
CA SER A 107 11.48 13.55 -2.73
C SER A 107 10.53 12.62 -3.47
N LYS A 108 9.29 12.52 -3.01
CA LYS A 108 8.21 11.83 -3.69
C LYS A 108 6.95 12.66 -3.65
N SER A 109 6.39 12.92 -4.82
CA SER A 109 5.10 13.58 -4.96
C SER A 109 4.08 12.70 -5.65
N LYS A 110 2.83 12.93 -5.31
CA LYS A 110 1.65 12.41 -6.00
C LYS A 110 0.69 13.54 -6.23
N ASP A 111 0.34 13.75 -7.49
CA ASP A 111 -0.75 14.62 -7.91
C ASP A 111 -1.90 13.75 -8.41
N ASN A 112 -2.96 13.62 -7.60
CA ASN A 112 -4.07 12.69 -7.86
C ASN A 112 -5.14 13.31 -8.76
N ASN A 113 -4.72 13.66 -10.00
CA ASN A 113 -5.58 14.28 -11.00
C ASN A 113 -6.67 13.32 -11.51
N GLY A 114 -7.77 13.90 -11.89
CA GLY A 114 -8.88 13.21 -12.54
C GLY A 114 -9.94 14.20 -13.02
N ALA A 115 -10.73 13.80 -14.00
CA ALA A 115 -11.81 14.60 -14.52
C ALA A 115 -13.06 13.78 -14.79
N TYR A 116 -14.22 14.40 -14.57
CA TYR A 116 -15.47 13.93 -15.15
C TYR A 116 -15.51 14.30 -16.62
N LEU A 117 -15.88 13.34 -17.46
CA LEU A 117 -16.04 13.54 -18.89
C LEU A 117 -17.50 13.74 -19.22
N THR A 118 -17.80 14.83 -19.92
CA THR A 118 -19.16 15.16 -20.35
C THR A 118 -19.20 15.24 -21.87
N ALA A 119 -20.16 14.54 -22.50
CA ALA A 119 -20.33 14.65 -23.94
C ALA A 119 -20.87 16.04 -24.30
N PRO A 120 -20.50 16.59 -25.48
CA PRO A 120 -20.94 17.94 -25.88
C PRO A 120 -22.45 18.10 -26.04
N SER A 121 -23.18 16.99 -26.21
CA SER A 121 -24.63 16.96 -26.30
C SER A 121 -25.37 17.02 -24.96
N TYR A 122 -24.66 16.91 -23.84
CA TYR A 122 -25.29 16.92 -22.51
C TYR A 122 -26.23 18.16 -22.34
N PRO A 123 -27.44 18.00 -21.80
CA PRO A 123 -28.00 16.78 -21.19
C PRO A 123 -28.67 15.79 -22.14
N ASP A 124 -28.61 16.00 -23.44
CA ASP A 124 -29.19 15.11 -24.44
C ASP A 124 -28.35 13.85 -24.64
N ASP A 125 -29.00 12.80 -25.15
CA ASP A 125 -28.33 11.54 -25.51
C ASP A 125 -27.30 11.77 -26.63
N ALA A 126 -26.15 11.09 -26.55
CA ALA A 126 -25.13 11.05 -27.58
C ALA A 126 -25.03 9.63 -28.18
N ALA A 127 -25.07 9.53 -29.51
CA ALA A 127 -24.72 8.29 -30.17
C ALA A 127 -23.24 7.96 -29.95
N ILE A 128 -22.91 6.66 -29.95
CA ILE A 128 -21.51 6.22 -29.91
C ILE A 128 -20.86 6.60 -31.24
N PRO A 129 -19.85 7.48 -31.26
CA PRO A 129 -19.13 7.78 -32.51
C PRO A 129 -18.20 6.62 -32.85
N ASP A 130 -17.94 6.45 -34.16
CA ASP A 130 -16.92 5.53 -34.69
C ASP A 130 -17.02 4.09 -34.14
N VAL A 131 -18.25 3.50 -34.21
CA VAL A 131 -18.48 2.11 -33.82
C VAL A 131 -17.59 1.17 -34.65
N LEU A 132 -16.71 0.43 -33.99
CA LEU A 132 -15.77 -0.51 -34.60
C LEU A 132 -16.42 -1.83 -35.01
N GLY A 133 -17.60 -2.15 -34.47
CA GLY A 133 -18.33 -3.36 -34.70
C GLY A 133 -18.96 -3.94 -33.45
N VAL A 134 -19.12 -5.26 -33.44
CA VAL A 134 -19.67 -6.00 -32.28
C VAL A 134 -18.62 -6.93 -31.71
N THR A 135 -18.46 -6.89 -30.41
CA THR A 135 -17.67 -7.85 -29.63
C THR A 135 -18.57 -8.63 -28.68
N ASN A 136 -18.03 -9.52 -27.87
CA ASN A 136 -18.81 -10.30 -26.93
C ASN A 136 -18.20 -10.23 -25.51
N LEU A 137 -19.07 -10.48 -24.54
CA LEU A 137 -18.72 -10.68 -23.14
C LEU A 137 -19.22 -12.07 -22.70
N ASN A 138 -18.81 -13.12 -23.43
CA ASN A 138 -19.28 -14.49 -23.23
C ASN A 138 -19.02 -15.01 -21.83
N PHE A 139 -18.01 -14.50 -21.17
CA PHE A 139 -17.67 -14.85 -19.78
C PHE A 139 -18.76 -14.46 -18.76
N ILE A 140 -19.67 -13.56 -19.14
CA ILE A 140 -20.88 -13.21 -18.37
C ILE A 140 -22.17 -13.48 -19.17
N GLY A 141 -22.09 -14.27 -20.24
CA GLY A 141 -23.22 -14.69 -21.04
C GLY A 141 -23.81 -13.63 -22.00
N ILE A 142 -23.06 -12.59 -22.36
CA ILE A 142 -23.45 -11.56 -23.32
C ILE A 142 -22.77 -11.86 -24.67
N ASN A 143 -23.55 -12.25 -25.65
CA ASN A 143 -23.02 -12.71 -26.92
C ASN A 143 -22.69 -11.60 -27.93
N GLY A 144 -23.18 -10.37 -27.68
CA GLY A 144 -22.90 -9.23 -28.53
C GLY A 144 -23.06 -7.92 -27.78
N VAL A 145 -22.13 -7.01 -28.01
CA VAL A 145 -22.14 -5.64 -27.52
C VAL A 145 -21.41 -4.74 -28.52
N LEU A 146 -21.88 -3.51 -28.71
CA LEU A 146 -21.19 -2.53 -29.54
C LEU A 146 -19.79 -2.26 -28.98
N ALA A 147 -18.79 -2.21 -29.84
CA ALA A 147 -17.42 -1.90 -29.53
C ALA A 147 -17.03 -0.56 -30.15
N TYR A 148 -16.33 0.26 -29.39
CA TYR A 148 -15.69 1.50 -29.82
C TYR A 148 -14.36 1.70 -29.09
N ASP A 149 -13.49 2.52 -29.64
CA ASP A 149 -12.23 2.87 -29.01
C ASP A 149 -12.43 4.07 -28.06
N SER A 150 -12.62 3.78 -26.78
CA SER A 150 -12.87 4.79 -25.76
C SER A 150 -11.63 5.67 -25.50
N LEU A 151 -10.42 5.13 -25.68
CA LEU A 151 -9.18 5.88 -25.50
C LEU A 151 -8.97 6.86 -26.66
N ALA A 152 -9.09 6.37 -27.90
CA ALA A 152 -8.99 7.25 -29.08
C ALA A 152 -10.06 8.35 -29.06
N LEU A 153 -11.26 8.04 -28.58
CA LEU A 153 -12.32 9.04 -28.44
C LEU A 153 -11.97 10.11 -27.40
N TYR A 154 -11.40 9.70 -26.27
CA TYR A 154 -10.89 10.63 -25.25
C TYR A 154 -9.74 11.48 -25.80
N GLU A 155 -8.73 10.86 -26.41
CA GLU A 155 -7.56 11.56 -26.97
C GLU A 155 -7.90 12.50 -28.13
N SER A 156 -9.03 12.28 -28.78
CA SER A 156 -9.54 13.20 -29.83
C SER A 156 -10.05 14.54 -29.27
N GLY A 157 -10.19 14.67 -27.96
CA GLY A 157 -10.78 15.83 -27.31
C GLY A 157 -12.30 15.91 -27.51
N TYR A 158 -12.97 14.79 -27.69
CA TYR A 158 -14.42 14.75 -27.85
C TYR A 158 -15.17 15.24 -26.60
N TYR A 159 -14.65 14.89 -25.43
CA TYR A 159 -15.31 15.22 -24.15
C TYR A 159 -14.92 16.58 -23.62
N ILE A 160 -15.85 17.20 -22.90
CA ILE A 160 -15.59 18.31 -21.99
C ILE A 160 -15.08 17.72 -20.68
N GLU A 161 -13.89 18.14 -20.24
CA GLU A 161 -13.28 17.71 -18.98
C GLU A 161 -13.67 18.67 -17.86
N ASN A 162 -14.24 18.14 -16.79
CA ASN A 162 -14.56 18.86 -15.55
C ASN A 162 -13.67 18.33 -14.44
N ASP A 163 -12.87 19.20 -13.84
CA ASP A 163 -11.95 18.86 -12.75
C ASP A 163 -12.68 18.15 -11.59
N ALA A 164 -12.31 16.89 -11.36
CA ALA A 164 -12.94 16.06 -10.34
C ALA A 164 -12.60 16.53 -8.91
N SER A 165 -11.50 17.24 -8.71
CA SER A 165 -11.09 17.76 -7.39
C SER A 165 -12.11 18.69 -6.77
N ARG A 166 -12.97 19.30 -7.58
CA ARG A 166 -14.03 20.20 -7.13
C ARG A 166 -15.14 19.50 -6.34
N VAL A 167 -15.34 18.20 -6.59
CA VAL A 167 -16.46 17.43 -6.00
C VAL A 167 -16.03 16.08 -5.44
N GLN A 168 -14.79 15.68 -5.67
CA GLN A 168 -14.16 14.49 -5.10
C GLN A 168 -13.03 14.91 -4.18
N ASN A 169 -13.30 14.92 -2.88
CA ASN A 169 -12.34 15.34 -1.86
C ASN A 169 -11.11 14.41 -1.78
N ASP A 170 -11.21 13.17 -2.23
CA ASP A 170 -10.10 12.24 -2.33
C ASP A 170 -9.05 12.65 -3.38
N ARG A 171 -9.37 13.52 -4.34
CA ARG A 171 -8.39 14.03 -5.30
C ARG A 171 -7.31 14.83 -4.58
N LEU A 172 -7.69 15.90 -3.90
CA LEU A 172 -6.78 16.70 -3.09
C LEU A 172 -6.36 15.97 -1.80
N GLY A 173 -7.27 15.17 -1.23
CA GLY A 173 -6.97 14.34 -0.05
C GLY A 173 -5.96 13.22 -0.30
N ASP A 174 -5.53 12.99 -1.54
CA ASP A 174 -4.49 12.02 -1.92
C ASP A 174 -3.43 12.66 -2.85
N THR A 175 -3.35 14.00 -2.81
CA THR A 175 -2.28 14.80 -3.43
C THR A 175 -1.32 15.26 -2.35
N TYR A 176 -0.03 14.91 -2.46
CA TYR A 176 0.98 15.15 -1.42
C TYR A 176 2.39 15.20 -1.97
N THR A 177 3.30 15.76 -1.17
CA THR A 177 4.75 15.62 -1.32
C THR A 177 5.34 15.14 0.00
N VAL A 178 6.31 14.23 -0.07
CA VAL A 178 7.10 13.74 1.07
C VAL A 178 8.56 13.88 0.71
N ASP A 179 9.30 14.60 1.53
CA ASP A 179 10.74 14.83 1.42
C ASP A 179 11.46 14.15 2.59
N GLU A 180 12.60 13.52 2.32
CA GLU A 180 13.38 12.78 3.30
C GLU A 180 14.87 13.00 3.08
N GLU A 181 15.55 13.64 4.05
CA GLU A 181 16.99 13.78 4.09
C GLU A 181 17.60 12.77 5.05
N LEU A 182 18.62 12.03 4.62
CA LEU A 182 19.29 11.01 5.40
C LEU A 182 20.80 11.23 5.44
N LEU A 183 21.35 11.28 6.64
CA LEU A 183 22.78 11.21 6.87
C LEU A 183 23.12 9.90 7.57
N THR A 184 23.90 9.06 6.93
CA THR A 184 24.37 7.79 7.48
C THR A 184 25.87 7.82 7.68
N LEU A 185 26.31 7.58 8.89
CA LEU A 185 27.72 7.35 9.23
C LEU A 185 27.90 5.88 9.62
N TYR A 186 28.95 5.25 9.12
CA TYR A 186 29.22 3.86 9.50
C TYR A 186 30.69 3.55 9.67
N THR A 187 30.97 2.56 10.51
CA THR A 187 32.27 1.94 10.66
C THR A 187 32.13 0.43 10.79
N LYS A 188 33.10 -0.31 10.25
CA LYS A 188 33.16 -1.77 10.31
C LYS A 188 34.60 -2.20 10.54
N LEU A 189 34.81 -3.10 11.49
CA LEU A 189 36.06 -3.78 11.74
C LEU A 189 35.94 -5.24 11.30
N ASP A 190 36.88 -5.69 10.46
CA ASP A 190 37.00 -7.10 10.10
C ASP A 190 37.84 -7.81 11.15
N LEU A 191 37.37 -8.98 11.59
CA LEU A 191 37.92 -9.74 12.70
C LEU A 191 38.45 -11.08 12.20
N GLU A 192 39.63 -11.49 12.69
CA GLU A 192 40.21 -12.80 12.47
C GLU A 192 40.88 -13.28 13.76
N MET A 193 40.48 -14.44 14.25
CA MET A 193 40.94 -14.99 15.54
C MET A 193 41.18 -16.51 15.40
N GLU A 194 42.11 -17.03 16.18
CA GLU A 194 42.41 -18.46 16.26
C GLU A 194 42.28 -18.90 17.74
N PHE A 195 41.47 -19.90 17.97
CA PHE A 195 41.29 -20.54 19.27
C PHE A 195 41.61 -22.02 19.19
N GLY A 196 42.91 -22.38 19.42
CA GLY A 196 43.40 -23.73 19.15
C GLY A 196 43.36 -24.03 17.66
N ASP A 197 42.58 -25.04 17.27
CA ASP A 197 42.42 -25.45 15.87
C ASP A 197 41.19 -24.76 15.21
N ILE A 198 40.49 -23.88 15.92
CA ILE A 198 39.26 -23.23 15.42
C ILE A 198 39.59 -21.85 14.88
N TRP A 199 39.36 -21.64 13.58
CA TRP A 199 39.42 -20.33 12.96
C TRP A 199 38.07 -19.61 13.04
N VAL A 200 38.12 -18.41 13.59
CA VAL A 200 36.93 -17.54 13.68
C VAL A 200 37.17 -16.27 12.87
N ARG A 201 36.29 -16.02 11.93
CA ARG A 201 36.28 -14.82 11.10
C ARG A 201 34.98 -14.07 11.28
N GLY A 202 35.01 -12.76 11.12
CA GLY A 202 33.78 -11.99 11.19
C GLY A 202 33.97 -10.52 11.05
N ASN A 203 32.97 -9.80 11.50
CA ASN A 203 33.03 -8.34 11.57
C ASN A 203 32.16 -7.82 12.70
N VAL A 204 32.51 -6.66 13.21
CA VAL A 204 31.67 -5.83 14.06
C VAL A 204 31.49 -4.47 13.37
N GLY A 205 30.29 -3.98 13.36
CA GLY A 205 29.94 -2.73 12.70
C GLY A 205 29.03 -1.85 13.57
N LEU A 206 29.09 -0.58 13.28
CA LEU A 206 28.17 0.41 13.84
C LEU A 206 27.75 1.36 12.73
N GLN A 207 26.46 1.55 12.58
CA GLN A 207 25.87 2.53 11.69
C GLN A 207 25.02 3.49 12.51
N VAL A 208 25.12 4.78 12.22
CA VAL A 208 24.26 5.82 12.76
C VAL A 208 23.54 6.47 11.60
N VAL A 209 22.22 6.43 11.66
CA VAL A 209 21.33 7.02 10.64
C VAL A 209 20.59 8.18 11.28
N SER A 210 20.78 9.38 10.76
CA SER A 210 19.97 10.55 11.11
C SER A 210 19.06 10.87 9.94
N ALA A 211 17.79 11.01 10.20
CA ALA A 211 16.77 11.33 9.23
C ALA A 211 16.03 12.60 9.62
N ASP A 212 15.70 13.40 8.62
CA ASP A 212 14.75 14.51 8.68
C ASP A 212 13.70 14.24 7.59
N GLN A 213 12.43 14.18 7.95
CA GLN A 213 11.35 13.94 7.02
C GLN A 213 10.25 14.99 7.20
N GLU A 214 9.85 15.57 6.07
CA GLU A 214 8.78 16.55 6.00
C GLU A 214 7.77 16.13 4.92
N SER A 215 6.51 16.46 5.13
CA SER A 215 5.47 16.20 4.14
C SER A 215 4.44 17.30 4.10
N THR A 216 3.90 17.54 2.90
CA THR A 216 2.87 18.55 2.62
C THR A 216 1.71 17.92 1.88
N GLY A 217 0.50 18.42 2.11
CA GLY A 217 -0.72 17.90 1.49
C GLY A 217 -1.93 18.72 1.92
N PHE A 218 -3.10 18.07 1.95
CA PHE A 218 -4.36 18.74 2.24
C PHE A 218 -5.20 17.98 3.26
N ALA A 219 -5.85 18.73 4.17
CA ALA A 219 -6.99 18.26 4.89
C ALA A 219 -8.26 18.60 4.08
N THR A 220 -9.04 17.59 3.74
CA THR A 220 -10.19 17.75 2.84
C THR A 220 -11.49 17.29 3.49
N THR A 221 -12.55 18.01 3.18
CA THR A 221 -13.94 17.67 3.52
C THR A 221 -14.87 18.10 2.38
N SER A 222 -16.16 17.81 2.50
CA SER A 222 -17.16 18.26 1.53
C SER A 222 -18.20 19.14 2.19
N ASP A 223 -18.68 20.15 1.47
CA ASP A 223 -19.81 20.96 1.90
C ASP A 223 -21.17 20.24 1.73
N THR A 224 -22.26 20.85 2.16
CA THR A 224 -23.63 20.29 2.09
C THR A 224 -24.11 20.02 0.68
N VAL A 225 -23.50 20.67 -0.30
CA VAL A 225 -23.84 20.51 -1.71
C VAL A 225 -22.97 19.46 -2.36
N GLY A 226 -21.77 19.17 -1.79
CA GLY A 226 -20.82 18.20 -2.25
C GLY A 226 -19.54 18.77 -2.88
N TYR A 227 -19.31 20.09 -2.74
CA TYR A 227 -18.04 20.69 -3.15
C TYR A 227 -16.93 20.37 -2.16
N THR A 228 -15.73 20.14 -2.68
CA THR A 228 -14.54 19.92 -1.87
C THR A 228 -14.08 21.21 -1.18
N ILE A 229 -13.84 21.11 0.13
CA ILE A 229 -13.12 22.09 0.92
C ILE A 229 -11.75 21.50 1.20
N ALA A 230 -10.67 22.19 0.85
CA ALA A 230 -9.30 21.73 1.05
C ALA A 230 -8.48 22.81 1.75
N ASN A 231 -7.81 22.42 2.85
CA ASN A 231 -6.89 23.27 3.59
C ASN A 231 -5.50 22.68 3.51
N PRO A 232 -4.46 23.45 3.11
CA PRO A 232 -3.09 22.98 3.13
C PRO A 232 -2.65 22.60 4.54
N ILE A 233 -1.97 21.46 4.67
CA ILE A 233 -1.39 20.96 5.91
C ILE A 233 0.02 20.43 5.66
N SER A 234 0.83 20.39 6.70
CA SER A 234 2.16 19.80 6.70
C SER A 234 2.43 19.08 8.01
N GLY A 235 3.41 18.20 7.99
CA GLY A 235 3.88 17.50 9.16
C GLY A 235 5.22 16.83 8.88
N GLY A 236 5.86 16.30 9.91
CA GLY A 236 7.15 15.63 9.75
C GLY A 236 7.73 15.23 11.08
N THR A 237 8.86 14.56 11.04
CA THR A 237 9.61 14.14 12.24
C THR A 237 11.09 13.98 11.92
N ASP A 238 11.91 14.13 12.94
CA ASP A 238 13.33 13.81 12.91
C ASP A 238 13.64 12.64 13.85
N TYR A 239 14.61 11.82 13.49
CA TYR A 239 15.06 10.72 14.33
C TYR A 239 16.51 10.35 14.07
N THR A 240 17.12 9.67 15.05
CA THR A 240 18.48 9.12 14.91
C THR A 240 18.50 7.70 15.43
N ASP A 241 18.90 6.75 14.57
CA ASP A 241 19.05 5.35 14.91
C ASP A 241 20.50 4.93 14.97
N VAL A 242 20.82 4.13 15.99
CA VAL A 242 22.14 3.51 16.19
C VAL A 242 22.01 2.01 15.99
N LEU A 243 22.68 1.48 14.97
CA LEU A 243 22.53 0.14 14.44
C LEU A 243 23.83 -0.66 14.57
N PRO A 244 24.06 -1.30 15.74
CA PRO A 244 25.19 -2.20 15.93
C PRO A 244 24.96 -3.53 15.16
N THR A 245 26.04 -4.15 14.69
CA THR A 245 26.04 -5.47 14.07
C THR A 245 27.28 -6.24 14.47
N LEU A 246 27.11 -7.56 14.65
CA LEU A 246 28.18 -8.53 14.83
C LEU A 246 27.88 -9.77 13.97
N ASN A 247 28.84 -10.16 13.16
CA ASN A 247 28.78 -11.42 12.42
C ASN A 247 30.05 -12.20 12.67
N LEU A 248 29.91 -13.46 13.07
CA LEU A 248 30.99 -14.40 13.30
C LEU A 248 30.75 -15.68 12.55
N SER A 249 31.81 -16.27 12.03
CA SER A 249 31.80 -17.58 11.40
C SER A 249 33.02 -18.38 11.90
N ALA A 250 32.78 -19.51 12.53
CA ALA A 250 33.79 -20.41 13.05
C ALA A 250 33.78 -21.71 12.28
N GLU A 251 34.94 -22.13 11.77
CA GLU A 251 35.15 -23.50 11.25
C GLU A 251 35.53 -24.40 12.44
N VAL A 252 34.54 -25.13 12.96
CA VAL A 252 34.67 -25.93 14.19
C VAL A 252 35.27 -27.33 13.92
N ALA A 253 35.18 -27.79 12.67
CA ALA A 253 35.83 -28.95 12.13
C ALA A 253 35.92 -28.80 10.61
N GLU A 254 36.69 -29.66 9.91
CA GLU A 254 36.82 -29.61 8.46
C GLU A 254 35.44 -29.65 7.77
N GLY A 255 35.14 -28.60 7.01
CA GLY A 255 33.85 -28.42 6.32
C GLY A 255 32.64 -28.14 7.22
N GLN A 256 32.84 -27.90 8.54
CA GLN A 256 31.77 -27.63 9.48
C GLN A 256 31.84 -26.19 10.04
N PHE A 257 30.79 -25.43 9.82
CA PHE A 257 30.76 -24.03 10.19
C PHE A 257 29.62 -23.75 11.18
N VAL A 258 29.90 -22.93 12.15
CA VAL A 258 28.92 -22.27 13.02
C VAL A 258 28.95 -20.80 12.71
N ARG A 259 27.77 -20.20 12.43
CA ARG A 259 27.63 -18.77 12.16
C ARG A 259 26.72 -18.14 13.18
N LEU A 260 27.12 -16.96 13.65
CA LEU A 260 26.36 -16.12 14.57
C LEU A 260 26.18 -14.73 13.96
N GLY A 261 24.96 -14.26 13.91
CA GLY A 261 24.57 -12.90 13.56
C GLY A 261 23.82 -12.23 14.71
N LEU A 262 24.23 -11.02 15.07
CA LEU A 262 23.53 -10.15 16.01
C LEU A 262 23.42 -8.78 15.37
N SER A 263 22.23 -8.19 15.31
CA SER A 263 22.06 -6.84 14.75
C SER A 263 20.83 -6.14 15.29
N LYS A 264 20.91 -4.83 15.34
CA LYS A 264 19.73 -3.96 15.31
C LYS A 264 19.51 -3.50 13.87
N VAL A 265 18.30 -3.67 13.36
CA VAL A 265 17.94 -3.33 11.97
C VAL A 265 16.73 -2.42 11.95
N ILE A 266 16.67 -1.57 10.93
CA ILE A 266 15.51 -0.73 10.65
C ILE A 266 15.05 -0.93 9.21
N SER A 267 13.76 -0.66 8.97
CA SER A 267 13.16 -0.53 7.64
C SER A 267 12.30 0.73 7.63
N ARG A 268 12.62 1.64 6.72
CA ARG A 268 11.91 2.92 6.63
C ARG A 268 10.44 2.72 6.23
N PRO A 269 9.53 3.61 6.67
CA PRO A 269 8.14 3.61 6.27
C PRO A 269 7.99 3.75 4.75
N ARG A 270 6.83 3.39 4.26
CA ARG A 270 6.43 3.76 2.91
C ARG A 270 6.16 5.26 2.86
N MET A 271 6.67 5.96 1.84
CA MET A 271 6.48 7.41 1.73
C MET A 271 5.02 7.82 1.58
N ASP A 272 4.19 6.98 0.97
CA ASP A 272 2.75 7.21 0.87
C ASP A 272 2.01 7.12 2.22
N ASP A 273 2.54 6.37 3.20
CA ASP A 273 2.00 6.33 4.56
C ASP A 273 2.39 7.57 5.38
N MET A 274 3.50 8.26 5.00
CA MET A 274 4.00 9.47 5.66
C MET A 274 3.34 10.77 5.18
N ARG A 275 2.38 10.71 4.23
CA ARG A 275 1.64 11.90 3.81
C ARG A 275 0.88 12.52 4.99
N PRO A 276 0.73 13.85 5.06
CA PRO A 276 -0.01 14.50 6.15
C PRO A 276 -1.52 14.50 5.90
N ASN A 277 -1.96 14.16 4.68
CA ASN A 277 -3.34 14.29 4.23
C ASN A 277 -4.34 13.68 5.20
N THR A 278 -5.42 14.42 5.40
CA THR A 278 -6.57 13.99 6.19
C THR A 278 -7.84 14.20 5.38
N GLN A 279 -8.59 13.13 5.15
CA GLN A 279 -9.91 13.20 4.54
C GLN A 279 -10.95 13.14 5.65
N VAL A 280 -11.69 14.22 5.82
CA VAL A 280 -12.73 14.35 6.84
C VAL A 280 -14.09 14.14 6.20
N THR A 281 -14.87 13.26 6.80
CA THR A 281 -16.25 13.00 6.40
C THR A 281 -17.19 13.48 7.49
N PHE A 282 -18.19 14.27 7.09
CA PHE A 282 -19.29 14.68 7.96
C PHE A 282 -20.59 14.09 7.42
N ALA A 283 -21.28 13.33 8.25
CA ALA A 283 -22.58 12.74 7.91
C ALA A 283 -23.71 13.73 8.20
N PHE A 284 -24.35 14.25 7.14
CA PHE A 284 -25.49 15.18 7.23
C PHE A 284 -26.81 14.49 7.60
N ASN A 285 -26.74 13.46 8.44
CA ASN A 285 -27.90 12.71 8.92
C ASN A 285 -28.26 13.21 10.34
N ASP A 286 -29.48 13.68 10.55
CA ASP A 286 -29.92 14.26 11.83
C ASP A 286 -29.72 13.30 13.02
N GLY A 287 -29.90 12.00 12.80
CA GLY A 287 -29.68 10.98 13.83
C GLY A 287 -28.21 10.85 14.25
N GLN A 288 -27.27 11.02 13.31
CA GLN A 288 -25.84 11.00 13.60
C GLN A 288 -25.37 12.33 14.21
N ILE A 289 -25.89 13.45 13.74
CA ILE A 289 -25.56 14.79 14.26
C ILE A 289 -25.95 14.91 15.74
N THR A 290 -27.07 14.34 16.13
CA THR A 290 -27.57 14.36 17.51
C THR A 290 -27.13 13.20 18.37
N SER A 291 -26.29 12.30 17.83
CA SER A 291 -25.76 11.14 18.55
C SER A 291 -24.65 11.55 19.54
N ASP A 292 -24.64 10.92 20.70
CA ASP A 292 -23.58 10.99 21.72
C ASP A 292 -22.62 9.78 21.68
N SER A 293 -22.75 8.93 20.66
CA SER A 293 -21.92 7.75 20.43
C SER A 293 -20.88 7.99 19.36
N LEU A 294 -19.61 7.69 19.64
CA LEU A 294 -18.53 7.77 18.66
C LEU A 294 -18.76 6.88 17.42
N GLU A 295 -19.38 5.71 17.62
CA GLU A 295 -19.69 4.78 16.53
C GLU A 295 -20.76 5.31 15.58
N ASN A 296 -21.69 6.11 16.11
CA ASN A 296 -22.80 6.67 15.37
C ASN A 296 -22.76 8.22 15.30
N GLY A 297 -21.60 8.81 15.57
CA GLY A 297 -21.38 10.26 15.46
C GLY A 297 -21.31 10.73 14.01
N PRO A 298 -21.34 12.05 13.77
CA PRO A 298 -21.31 12.60 12.42
C PRO A 298 -19.91 12.65 11.81
N TRP A 299 -18.85 12.57 12.61
CA TRP A 299 -17.48 12.71 12.17
C TRP A 299 -16.77 11.40 11.97
N SER A 300 -16.05 11.27 10.89
CA SER A 300 -15.11 10.19 10.62
C SER A 300 -14.05 10.64 9.63
N GLY A 301 -12.94 9.86 9.50
CA GLY A 301 -11.91 10.23 8.57
C GLY A 301 -10.91 9.13 8.28
N SER A 302 -10.01 9.45 7.36
CA SER A 302 -8.79 8.70 7.11
C SER A 302 -7.62 9.66 6.96
N ALA A 303 -6.45 9.29 7.46
CA ALA A 303 -5.28 10.14 7.42
C ALA A 303 -4.00 9.32 7.20
N GLY A 304 -2.96 9.94 6.63
CA GLY A 304 -1.61 9.45 6.72
C GLY A 304 -0.98 9.83 8.05
N ASN A 305 0.31 9.54 8.22
CA ASN A 305 1.03 9.85 9.44
C ASN A 305 2.45 10.36 9.12
N PRO A 306 2.67 11.68 9.09
CA PRO A 306 3.97 12.25 8.79
C PRO A 306 5.02 12.00 9.87
N GLU A 307 4.61 11.53 11.04
CA GLU A 307 5.48 11.27 12.19
C GLU A 307 5.93 9.79 12.29
N LEU A 308 5.62 8.97 11.27
CA LEU A 308 6.02 7.56 11.25
C LEU A 308 7.53 7.40 11.33
N ARG A 309 7.96 6.60 12.31
CA ARG A 309 9.35 6.21 12.48
C ARG A 309 9.62 4.85 11.84
N PRO A 310 10.86 4.50 11.53
CA PRO A 310 11.19 3.20 10.94
C PRO A 310 10.69 2.01 11.76
N LEU A 311 10.29 0.93 11.06
CA LEU A 311 10.22 -0.39 11.65
C LEU A 311 11.57 -0.76 12.25
N GLU A 312 11.60 -1.22 13.49
CA GLU A 312 12.82 -1.55 14.22
C GLU A 312 12.76 -2.97 14.75
N ALA A 313 13.87 -3.71 14.65
CA ALA A 313 14.01 -5.02 15.28
C ALA A 313 15.42 -5.32 15.74
N ASN A 314 15.54 -6.05 16.87
CA ASN A 314 16.75 -6.72 17.27
C ASN A 314 16.75 -8.13 16.71
N GLN A 315 17.80 -8.50 15.99
CA GLN A 315 17.89 -9.76 15.28
C GLN A 315 19.02 -10.64 15.85
N PHE A 316 18.70 -11.92 16.01
CA PHE A 316 19.60 -13.00 16.37
C PHE A 316 19.49 -14.10 15.34
N ASP A 317 20.61 -14.51 14.74
CA ASP A 317 20.73 -15.60 13.79
C ASP A 317 21.82 -16.57 14.24
N LEU A 318 21.53 -17.87 14.23
CA LEU A 318 22.48 -18.92 14.50
C LEU A 318 22.33 -20.01 13.46
N ALA A 319 23.40 -20.35 12.77
CA ALA A 319 23.40 -21.42 11.76
C ALA A 319 24.54 -22.41 11.99
N TYR A 320 24.27 -23.66 11.67
CA TYR A 320 25.26 -24.74 11.53
C TYR A 320 25.20 -25.29 10.11
N GLU A 321 26.36 -25.38 9.49
CA GLU A 321 26.52 -25.88 8.12
C GLU A 321 27.57 -26.98 8.11
N ASN A 322 27.29 -28.08 7.42
CA ASN A 322 28.24 -29.18 7.20
C ASN A 322 28.34 -29.49 5.72
N TYR A 323 29.51 -29.28 5.16
CA TYR A 323 29.87 -29.54 3.78
C TYR A 323 30.70 -30.83 3.73
N PHE A 324 30.12 -31.89 3.21
CA PHE A 324 30.72 -33.25 3.25
C PHE A 324 31.07 -33.82 1.87
N ALA A 325 30.76 -33.09 0.78
CA ALA A 325 31.13 -33.44 -0.59
C ALA A 325 31.18 -32.18 -1.47
N ASP A 326 31.59 -32.29 -2.73
CA ASP A 326 31.72 -31.15 -3.66
C ASP A 326 30.41 -30.38 -3.80
N THR A 327 29.26 -31.06 -3.78
CA THR A 327 27.91 -30.48 -3.85
C THR A 327 27.00 -30.93 -2.70
N GLY A 328 27.56 -31.73 -1.76
CA GLY A 328 26.84 -32.27 -0.61
C GLY A 328 26.94 -31.37 0.62
N TYR A 329 25.81 -30.94 1.18
CA TYR A 329 25.78 -30.17 2.42
C TYR A 329 24.46 -30.33 3.16
N VAL A 330 24.48 -30.04 4.44
CA VAL A 330 23.31 -29.85 5.30
C VAL A 330 23.50 -28.56 6.09
N ALA A 331 22.47 -27.74 6.10
CA ALA A 331 22.44 -26.52 6.88
C ALA A 331 21.16 -26.47 7.75
N VAL A 332 21.32 -26.00 8.98
CA VAL A 332 20.23 -25.72 9.92
C VAL A 332 20.44 -24.31 10.44
N SER A 333 19.45 -23.44 10.32
CA SER A 333 19.47 -22.12 10.90
C SER A 333 18.29 -21.89 11.83
N PHE A 334 18.53 -21.07 12.83
CA PHE A 334 17.53 -20.51 13.72
C PHE A 334 17.63 -19.00 13.65
N PHE A 335 16.49 -18.33 13.54
CA PHE A 335 16.42 -16.88 13.61
C PHE A 335 15.38 -16.43 14.62
N TYR A 336 15.64 -15.29 15.24
CA TYR A 336 14.74 -14.60 16.13
C TYR A 336 14.83 -13.08 15.89
N LYS A 337 13.70 -12.46 15.60
CA LYS A 337 13.57 -11.00 15.47
C LYS A 337 12.62 -10.50 16.54
N ASP A 338 13.14 -9.69 17.43
CA ASP A 338 12.41 -8.98 18.47
C ASP A 338 12.05 -7.60 17.92
N ILE A 339 10.81 -7.47 17.48
CA ILE A 339 10.29 -6.26 16.83
C ILE A 339 10.00 -5.22 17.90
N LYS A 340 10.56 -4.02 17.74
CA LYS A 340 10.42 -2.91 18.70
C LYS A 340 9.54 -1.78 18.17
N ASN A 341 9.40 -1.68 16.86
CA ASN A 341 8.52 -0.73 16.22
C ASN A 341 7.92 -1.35 14.96
N TRP A 342 6.62 -1.64 14.98
CA TRP A 342 5.85 -2.16 13.86
C TRP A 342 4.75 -1.19 13.47
N HIS A 343 4.40 -1.14 12.19
CA HIS A 343 3.34 -0.28 11.69
C HIS A 343 2.04 -1.06 11.54
N ARG A 344 0.93 -0.44 11.95
CA ARG A 344 -0.42 -1.02 11.79
C ARG A 344 -1.43 0.03 11.40
N ASP A 345 -2.33 -0.36 10.49
CA ASP A 345 -3.59 0.36 10.29
C ASP A 345 -4.43 0.28 11.55
N THR A 346 -4.81 1.43 12.07
CA THR A 346 -5.49 1.55 13.35
C THR A 346 -6.55 2.64 13.26
N SER A 347 -7.69 2.40 13.89
CA SER A 347 -8.72 3.41 14.09
C SER A 347 -8.51 4.08 15.45
N ILE A 348 -8.32 5.39 15.44
CA ILE A 348 -8.16 6.20 16.64
C ILE A 348 -9.25 7.26 16.71
N VAL A 349 -9.45 7.84 17.88
CA VAL A 349 -10.40 8.93 18.09
C VAL A 349 -9.67 10.26 17.98
N GLU A 350 -10.12 11.12 17.10
CA GLU A 350 -9.60 12.48 16.92
C GLU A 350 -10.69 13.53 17.08
N ASP A 351 -10.29 14.75 17.42
CA ASP A 351 -11.15 15.93 17.54
C ASP A 351 -11.22 16.66 16.20
N PHE A 352 -12.42 16.77 15.67
CA PHE A 352 -12.73 17.45 14.41
C PHE A 352 -13.26 18.88 14.61
N SER A 353 -13.17 19.46 15.80
CA SER A 353 -13.65 20.82 16.08
C SER A 353 -13.04 21.89 15.17
N GLU A 354 -11.79 21.69 14.71
CA GLU A 354 -11.13 22.58 13.75
C GLU A 354 -11.79 22.59 12.36
N PHE A 355 -12.44 21.48 11.98
CA PHE A 355 -13.16 21.34 10.72
C PHE A 355 -14.61 21.79 10.81
N TYR A 356 -15.09 22.12 12.00
CA TYR A 356 -16.46 22.50 12.20
C TYR A 356 -16.76 23.92 11.68
N ILE A 357 -17.66 23.99 10.71
CA ILE A 357 -18.21 25.24 10.17
C ILE A 357 -19.70 25.31 10.55
N PRO A 358 -20.11 26.24 11.47
CA PRO A 358 -21.46 26.25 12.03
C PRO A 358 -22.59 26.38 11.01
N ASP A 359 -22.35 27.11 9.91
CA ASP A 359 -23.36 27.30 8.87
C ASP A 359 -23.48 26.12 7.93
N LEU A 360 -22.50 25.21 7.94
CA LEU A 360 -22.38 24.09 7.06
C LEU A 360 -22.74 22.79 7.78
N HIS A 361 -22.05 22.45 8.88
CA HIS A 361 -22.16 21.20 9.60
C HIS A 361 -23.31 21.21 10.61
N LYS A 362 -24.53 21.14 10.09
CA LYS A 362 -25.77 21.17 10.87
C LYS A 362 -26.83 20.24 10.28
N GLY A 363 -27.77 19.80 11.10
CA GLY A 363 -28.91 19.01 10.69
C GLY A 363 -29.95 19.78 9.88
N SER A 364 -30.94 19.06 9.38
CA SER A 364 -32.01 19.61 8.52
C SER A 364 -32.84 20.72 9.19
N GLU A 365 -32.95 20.67 10.51
CA GLU A 365 -33.65 21.69 11.32
C GLU A 365 -32.68 22.63 12.08
N GLY A 366 -31.38 22.63 11.68
CA GLY A 366 -30.35 23.48 12.27
C GLY A 366 -29.72 22.93 13.56
N GLN A 367 -29.86 21.61 13.83
CA GLN A 367 -29.20 20.95 14.95
C GLN A 367 -27.68 21.01 14.77
N THR A 368 -26.95 21.27 15.85
CA THR A 368 -25.51 21.25 15.89
C THR A 368 -25.00 19.86 16.32
N PRO A 369 -23.79 19.42 15.89
CA PRO A 369 -23.20 18.19 16.37
C PRO A 369 -23.10 18.14 17.89
N VAL A 370 -23.47 17.00 18.46
CA VAL A 370 -23.32 16.74 19.90
C VAL A 370 -21.88 16.33 20.21
N LEU A 371 -21.26 15.56 19.29
CA LEU A 371 -19.86 15.16 19.36
C LEU A 371 -19.05 15.85 18.26
N PHE A 372 -17.83 16.24 18.61
CA PHE A 372 -16.80 16.70 17.68
C PHE A 372 -15.68 15.70 17.50
N GLU A 373 -15.67 14.65 18.29
CA GLU A 373 -14.78 13.52 18.15
C GLU A 373 -15.34 12.51 17.15
N GLY A 374 -14.44 11.84 16.42
CA GLY A 374 -14.79 10.78 15.48
C GLY A 374 -13.65 9.82 15.26
N GLN A 375 -13.92 8.73 14.55
CA GLN A 375 -12.93 7.70 14.25
C GLN A 375 -12.14 8.07 12.99
N VAL A 376 -10.80 8.02 13.10
CA VAL A 376 -9.85 8.22 11.99
C VAL A 376 -9.04 6.96 11.80
N ASN A 377 -9.02 6.45 10.57
CA ASN A 377 -8.15 5.35 10.18
C ASN A 377 -6.82 5.91 9.70
N ARG A 378 -5.73 5.48 10.34
CA ARG A 378 -4.36 5.83 9.94
C ARG A 378 -3.36 4.76 10.31
N VAL A 379 -2.20 4.79 9.67
CA VAL A 379 -1.07 3.95 10.06
C VAL A 379 -0.41 4.56 11.30
N LEU A 380 -0.26 3.77 12.35
CA LEU A 380 0.50 4.10 13.55
C LEU A 380 1.71 3.17 13.68
N ASP A 381 2.74 3.66 14.34
CA ASP A 381 3.93 2.91 14.74
C ASP A 381 3.92 2.61 16.26
N GLY A 382 4.98 1.96 16.77
CA GLY A 382 5.12 1.68 18.19
C GLY A 382 4.57 0.33 18.66
N PHE A 383 4.14 -0.55 17.72
CA PHE A 383 3.69 -1.90 18.09
C PHE A 383 4.88 -2.84 18.22
N GLU A 384 4.90 -3.65 19.29
CA GLU A 384 5.93 -4.65 19.51
C GLU A 384 5.49 -6.03 19.02
N GLY A 385 6.45 -6.94 18.90
CA GLY A 385 6.16 -8.30 18.44
C GLY A 385 7.41 -9.14 18.27
N PHE A 386 7.25 -10.30 17.66
CA PHE A 386 8.39 -11.14 17.30
C PHE A 386 8.15 -11.93 16.02
N VAL A 387 9.27 -12.32 15.39
CA VAL A 387 9.30 -13.37 14.35
C VAL A 387 10.44 -14.31 14.68
N ARG A 388 10.17 -15.61 14.68
CA ARG A 388 11.18 -16.65 14.92
C ARG A 388 10.95 -17.84 14.01
N GLY A 389 12.00 -18.58 13.75
CA GLY A 389 11.85 -19.79 12.94
C GLY A 389 13.12 -20.62 12.84
N TYR A 390 12.94 -21.76 12.16
CA TYR A 390 14.00 -22.68 11.79
C TYR A 390 13.96 -22.90 10.29
N GLU A 391 15.15 -22.92 9.69
CA GLU A 391 15.32 -23.27 8.30
C GLU A 391 16.22 -24.51 8.21
N LEU A 392 15.79 -25.46 7.42
CA LEU A 392 16.51 -26.69 7.13
C LEU A 392 16.77 -26.73 5.63
N GLN A 393 18.00 -26.97 5.24
CA GLN A 393 18.37 -27.07 3.83
C GLN A 393 19.43 -28.14 3.65
N GLY A 394 19.33 -28.90 2.58
CA GLY A 394 20.35 -29.93 2.28
C GLY A 394 20.39 -30.29 0.82
N SER A 395 21.60 -30.68 0.38
CA SER A 395 21.90 -31.23 -0.91
C SER A 395 22.66 -32.56 -0.72
N LEU A 396 22.15 -33.63 -1.30
CA LEU A 396 22.77 -34.95 -1.28
C LEU A 396 23.06 -35.40 -2.70
N PRO A 397 24.32 -35.39 -3.15
CA PRO A 397 24.70 -36.00 -4.44
C PRO A 397 24.64 -37.51 -4.33
N PHE A 398 24.04 -38.18 -5.33
CA PHE A 398 23.77 -39.61 -5.26
C PHE A 398 24.97 -40.48 -5.64
N ASP A 399 26.05 -39.93 -6.20
CA ASP A 399 27.33 -40.60 -6.38
C ASP A 399 27.96 -41.05 -5.04
N MET A 400 27.68 -40.35 -3.94
CA MET A 400 28.01 -40.78 -2.58
C MET A 400 27.33 -42.10 -2.16
N ILE A 401 26.18 -42.42 -2.74
CA ILE A 401 25.42 -43.64 -2.49
C ILE A 401 25.96 -44.76 -3.41
N HIS A 402 26.11 -44.42 -4.70
CA HIS A 402 26.62 -45.37 -5.69
C HIS A 402 27.12 -44.63 -6.95
N ASN A 403 28.32 -44.96 -7.44
CA ASN A 403 28.96 -44.30 -8.57
C ASN A 403 28.11 -44.27 -9.87
N SER A 404 27.20 -45.24 -10.08
CA SER A 404 26.31 -45.23 -11.26
C SER A 404 25.22 -44.15 -11.20
N LEU A 405 25.09 -43.48 -10.09
CA LEU A 405 24.15 -42.37 -9.88
C LEU A 405 24.85 -41.01 -10.00
N GLU A 406 26.06 -40.97 -10.53
CA GLU A 406 26.78 -39.74 -10.84
C GLU A 406 25.92 -38.83 -11.73
N GLY A 407 25.85 -37.55 -11.37
CA GLY A 407 25.00 -36.55 -12.06
C GLY A 407 23.57 -36.43 -11.51
N PHE A 408 23.17 -37.30 -10.57
CA PHE A 408 21.90 -37.17 -9.85
C PHE A 408 22.12 -36.73 -8.41
N GLY A 409 21.17 -36.00 -7.87
CA GLY A 409 21.19 -35.56 -6.47
C GLY A 409 19.78 -35.15 -6.00
N LEU A 410 19.65 -35.00 -4.70
CA LEU A 410 18.44 -34.50 -4.05
C LEU A 410 18.76 -33.15 -3.37
N PHE A 411 17.99 -32.16 -3.67
CA PHE A 411 17.94 -30.91 -2.92
C PHE A 411 16.60 -30.79 -2.18
N ALA A 412 16.62 -30.41 -0.90
CA ALA A 412 15.44 -30.21 -0.10
C ALA A 412 15.64 -29.01 0.83
N SER A 413 14.56 -28.24 1.04
CA SER A 413 14.50 -27.15 2.02
C SER A 413 13.16 -27.15 2.73
N ALA A 414 13.14 -26.69 3.98
CA ALA A 414 11.93 -26.49 4.78
C ALA A 414 12.14 -25.31 5.72
N THR A 415 11.14 -24.45 5.81
CA THR A 415 11.11 -23.32 6.74
C THR A 415 9.90 -23.45 7.66
N PHE A 416 10.11 -23.28 8.95
CA PHE A 416 9.07 -23.24 9.97
C PHE A 416 9.16 -21.88 10.66
N MET A 417 8.10 -21.10 10.56
CA MET A 417 8.07 -19.73 11.08
C MET A 417 6.85 -19.52 11.97
N ASP A 418 7.05 -18.71 13.01
CA ASP A 418 6.00 -18.23 13.91
C ASP A 418 6.26 -16.76 14.20
N GLY A 419 5.21 -15.92 14.14
CA GLY A 419 5.34 -14.49 14.37
C GLY A 419 4.03 -13.86 14.78
N GLU A 420 4.14 -12.88 15.67
CA GLU A 420 3.02 -12.17 16.26
C GLU A 420 3.36 -10.72 16.53
N VAL A 421 2.39 -9.83 16.37
CA VAL A 421 2.48 -8.42 16.71
C VAL A 421 1.32 -8.06 17.64
N ASP A 422 1.61 -7.26 18.65
CA ASP A 422 0.67 -6.80 19.66
C ASP A 422 -0.59 -6.19 19.03
N ALA A 423 -1.69 -6.36 19.72
CA ALA A 423 -2.98 -5.80 19.32
C ALA A 423 -2.97 -4.27 19.50
N ALA A 424 -3.50 -3.55 18.53
CA ALA A 424 -3.88 -2.16 18.74
C ALA A 424 -5.07 -2.10 19.72
N PRO A 425 -5.27 -0.98 20.43
CA PRO A 425 -6.40 -0.81 21.32
C PRO A 425 -7.74 -1.19 20.66
N GLY A 426 -8.44 -2.15 21.25
CA GLY A 426 -9.71 -2.66 20.72
C GLY A 426 -9.60 -3.71 19.60
N GLN A 427 -8.41 -4.14 19.26
CA GLN A 427 -8.16 -5.19 18.26
C GLN A 427 -7.60 -6.47 18.91
N THR A 428 -7.54 -7.55 18.17
CA THR A 428 -6.88 -8.79 18.56
C THR A 428 -5.46 -8.84 18.03
N GLU A 429 -4.56 -9.53 18.74
CA GLU A 429 -3.21 -9.86 18.26
C GLU A 429 -3.27 -10.41 16.83
N THR A 430 -2.30 -10.01 16.02
CA THR A 430 -2.26 -10.39 14.61
C THR A 430 -1.03 -11.23 14.34
N ARG A 431 -1.24 -12.41 13.77
CA ARG A 431 -0.14 -13.21 13.25
C ARG A 431 0.50 -12.51 12.06
N ILE A 432 1.82 -12.47 12.05
CA ILE A 432 2.56 -12.03 10.87
C ILE A 432 2.47 -13.16 9.85
N PRO A 433 1.95 -12.91 8.62
CA PRO A 433 1.88 -13.93 7.59
C PRO A 433 3.29 -14.41 7.24
N GLY A 434 3.48 -15.73 7.23
CA GLY A 434 4.72 -16.38 6.84
C GLY A 434 4.64 -17.00 5.46
#